data_4de55267e85a358c8bece65ad5acefa6
#
_entry.id   4de55267e85a358c8bece65ad5acefa6
#
_cell.length_a   1.000
_cell.length_b   1.000
_cell.length_c   1.000
_cell.angle_alpha   90.00
_cell.angle_beta   90.00
_cell.angle_gamma   90.00
#
_symmetry.space_group_name_H-M   'P 1'
#
loop_
_entity.id
_entity.type
_entity.pdbx_description
1 polymer ?
#
loop_
_entity_poly.entity_id
_entity_poly.type
_entity_poly.pdbx_seq_one_letter_code
_entity_poly.pdbx_strand_id
1 'polypeptide(L)'
;MLAKRNPNMQRILTETRKKREEDLKEARDHLGEIQEALGLGNDHLSDDDLLEAAKAVWMMNQKAYDCHLCTFTVENCDMCKYTNIVARSNKYLRDDYFAPCSMYKTNRKLREVSRLMNASGLGDRFKQRRFETFKTDKNTAEAKLAAERFCNELQSNP
;
A
#
# COMPACT_ATOMS: atom_id res chain seq x y z
N MET A 1 -21.53 31.35 -36.38
CA MET A 1 -20.65 30.34 -37.01
C MET A 1 -20.41 29.21 -36.01
N LEU A 2 -21.02 28.04 -36.21
CA LEU A 2 -20.80 26.87 -35.37
C LEU A 2 -19.42 26.30 -35.71
N ALA A 3 -18.51 26.35 -34.75
CA ALA A 3 -17.17 25.76 -34.91
C ALA A 3 -17.32 24.27 -35.26
N LYS A 4 -16.80 23.84 -36.39
CA LYS A 4 -16.75 22.44 -36.80
C LYS A 4 -15.99 21.66 -35.75
N ARG A 5 -16.70 20.85 -34.94
CA ARG A 5 -16.08 20.00 -33.92
C ARG A 5 -15.11 19.05 -34.63
N ASN A 6 -13.89 18.97 -34.07
CA ASN A 6 -12.84 18.09 -34.56
C ASN A 6 -13.34 16.63 -34.63
N PRO A 7 -13.33 15.94 -35.79
CA PRO A 7 -13.87 14.59 -35.93
C PRO A 7 -13.19 13.56 -35.01
N ASN A 8 -11.92 13.74 -34.70
CA ASN A 8 -11.21 12.89 -33.73
C ASN A 8 -11.78 13.04 -32.32
N MET A 9 -12.14 14.25 -31.89
CA MET A 9 -12.76 14.49 -30.61
C MET A 9 -14.17 13.87 -30.52
N GLN A 10 -14.93 13.90 -31.61
CA GLN A 10 -16.24 13.26 -31.66
C GLN A 10 -16.13 11.73 -31.54
N ARG A 11 -15.15 11.13 -32.22
CA ARG A 11 -14.88 9.69 -32.10
C ARG A 11 -14.53 9.30 -30.67
N ILE A 12 -13.59 10.01 -30.04
CA ILE A 12 -13.18 9.77 -28.65
C ILE A 12 -14.39 9.87 -27.70
N LEU A 13 -15.23 10.90 -27.85
CA LEU A 13 -16.42 11.08 -27.02
C LEU A 13 -17.43 9.93 -27.20
N THR A 14 -17.59 9.44 -28.44
CA THR A 14 -18.50 8.33 -28.73
C THR A 14 -17.97 7.02 -28.13
N GLU A 15 -16.69 6.74 -28.28
CA GLU A 15 -16.04 5.56 -27.69
C GLU A 15 -16.09 5.59 -26.17
N THR A 16 -15.86 6.77 -25.55
CA THR A 16 -15.95 6.96 -24.09
C THR A 16 -17.37 6.72 -23.57
N ARG A 17 -18.41 7.21 -24.28
CA ARG A 17 -19.79 6.97 -23.92
C ARG A 17 -20.17 5.50 -24.00
N LYS A 18 -19.78 4.84 -25.10
CA LYS A 18 -20.05 3.41 -25.27
C LYS A 18 -19.41 2.58 -24.16
N LYS A 19 -18.14 2.83 -23.86
CA LYS A 19 -17.45 2.16 -22.78
C LYS A 19 -18.15 2.41 -21.42
N ARG A 20 -18.54 3.64 -21.13
CA ARG A 20 -19.28 3.93 -19.90
C ARG A 20 -20.62 3.20 -19.79
N GLU A 21 -21.36 3.06 -20.91
CA GLU A 21 -22.61 2.31 -20.93
C GLU A 21 -22.37 0.80 -20.69
N GLU A 22 -21.30 0.25 -21.26
CA GLU A 22 -20.87 -1.13 -21.01
C GLU A 22 -20.49 -1.34 -19.55
N ASP A 23 -19.65 -0.47 -18.99
CA ASP A 23 -19.23 -0.50 -17.58
C ASP A 23 -20.44 -0.37 -16.62
N LEU A 24 -21.41 0.49 -16.95
CA LEU A 24 -22.65 0.64 -16.17
C LEU A 24 -23.53 -0.60 -16.20
N LYS A 25 -23.65 -1.24 -17.36
CA LYS A 25 -24.39 -2.49 -17.49
C LYS A 25 -23.78 -3.58 -16.62
N GLU A 26 -22.49 -3.77 -16.73
CA GLU A 26 -21.74 -4.74 -15.91
C GLU A 26 -21.89 -4.44 -14.40
N ALA A 27 -21.75 -3.17 -13.99
CA ALA A 27 -21.93 -2.78 -12.60
C ALA A 27 -23.35 -3.04 -12.08
N ARG A 28 -24.40 -2.86 -12.91
CA ARG A 28 -25.78 -3.18 -12.54
C ARG A 28 -26.02 -4.67 -12.42
N ASP A 29 -25.44 -5.46 -13.29
CA ASP A 29 -25.53 -6.92 -13.26
C ASP A 29 -24.91 -7.49 -11.96
N HIS A 30 -23.90 -6.79 -11.36
CA HIS A 30 -23.21 -7.14 -10.12
C HIS A 30 -23.57 -6.27 -8.91
N LEU A 31 -24.68 -5.52 -8.97
CA LEU A 31 -25.05 -4.54 -7.93
C LEU A 31 -25.07 -5.15 -6.52
N GLY A 32 -25.65 -6.33 -6.36
CA GLY A 32 -25.74 -7.01 -5.05
C GLY A 32 -24.36 -7.34 -4.47
N GLU A 33 -23.46 -7.86 -5.28
CA GLU A 33 -22.08 -8.18 -4.88
C GLU A 33 -21.29 -6.92 -4.50
N ILE A 34 -21.49 -5.83 -5.25
CA ILE A 34 -20.85 -4.54 -4.98
C ILE A 34 -21.33 -3.97 -3.64
N GLN A 35 -22.65 -4.00 -3.39
CA GLN A 35 -23.23 -3.53 -2.15
C GLN A 35 -22.76 -4.34 -0.94
N GLU A 36 -22.71 -5.66 -1.06
CA GLU A 36 -22.20 -6.55 -0.03
C GLU A 36 -20.73 -6.30 0.27
N ALA A 37 -19.88 -6.23 -0.76
CA ALA A 37 -18.44 -6.02 -0.62
C ALA A 37 -18.09 -4.69 0.06
N LEU A 38 -18.90 -3.66 -0.13
CA LEU A 38 -18.69 -2.33 0.46
C LEU A 38 -19.50 -2.09 1.74
N GLY A 39 -20.33 -3.05 2.16
CA GLY A 39 -21.23 -2.90 3.32
C GLY A 39 -22.29 -1.82 3.09
N LEU A 40 -22.70 -1.61 1.85
CA LEU A 40 -23.75 -0.67 1.49
C LEU A 40 -25.12 -1.32 1.68
N GLY A 41 -26.08 -0.56 2.23
CA GLY A 41 -27.46 -1.00 2.28
C GLY A 41 -28.10 -1.10 0.89
N ASN A 42 -29.40 -1.46 0.85
CA ASN A 42 -30.18 -1.52 -0.39
C ASN A 42 -30.55 -0.12 -0.95
N ASP A 43 -29.76 0.89 -0.65
CA ASP A 43 -29.99 2.24 -1.12
C ASP A 43 -29.78 2.33 -2.63
N HIS A 44 -30.61 3.17 -3.27
CA HIS A 44 -30.51 3.41 -4.69
C HIS A 44 -29.24 4.23 -4.99
N LEU A 45 -28.26 3.60 -5.66
CA LEU A 45 -27.05 4.29 -6.13
C LEU A 45 -27.34 5.01 -7.45
N SER A 46 -26.88 6.25 -7.59
CA SER A 46 -26.84 6.90 -8.90
C SER A 46 -25.87 6.18 -9.84
N ASP A 47 -26.00 6.36 -11.14
CA ASP A 47 -25.11 5.73 -12.12
C ASP A 47 -23.62 6.05 -11.89
N ASP A 48 -23.33 7.30 -11.49
CA ASP A 48 -21.95 7.72 -11.16
C ASP A 48 -21.46 7.06 -9.88
N ASP A 49 -22.32 6.96 -8.87
CA ASP A 49 -22.00 6.29 -7.61
C ASP A 49 -21.77 4.79 -7.81
N LEU A 50 -22.58 4.17 -8.64
CA LEU A 50 -22.44 2.75 -8.95
C LEU A 50 -21.13 2.44 -9.68
N LEU A 51 -20.76 3.26 -10.65
CA LEU A 51 -19.47 3.11 -11.34
C LEU A 51 -18.28 3.32 -10.38
N GLU A 52 -18.39 4.27 -9.48
CA GLU A 52 -17.35 4.53 -8.50
C GLU A 52 -17.23 3.39 -7.49
N ALA A 53 -18.35 2.82 -7.04
CA ALA A 53 -18.43 1.67 -6.17
C ALA A 53 -17.86 0.39 -6.85
N ALA A 54 -18.26 0.11 -8.08
CA ALA A 54 -17.74 -1.02 -8.87
C ALA A 54 -16.21 -0.92 -9.04
N LYS A 55 -15.70 0.27 -9.36
CA LYS A 55 -14.26 0.52 -9.45
C LYS A 55 -13.55 0.28 -8.11
N ALA A 56 -14.16 0.66 -6.98
CA ALA A 56 -13.60 0.38 -5.66
C ALA A 56 -13.46 -1.12 -5.42
N VAL A 57 -14.51 -1.90 -5.65
CA VAL A 57 -14.52 -3.36 -5.49
C VAL A 57 -13.48 -4.02 -6.40
N TRP A 58 -13.41 -3.61 -7.67
CA TRP A 58 -12.38 -4.09 -8.59
C TRP A 58 -10.97 -3.84 -8.06
N MET A 59 -10.68 -2.62 -7.59
CA MET A 59 -9.36 -2.27 -7.01
C MET A 59 -9.06 -3.10 -5.76
N MET A 60 -10.07 -3.38 -4.94
CA MET A 60 -9.95 -4.23 -3.76
C MET A 60 -9.55 -5.65 -4.12
N ASN A 61 -10.26 -6.24 -5.06
CA ASN A 61 -10.00 -7.59 -5.54
C ASN A 61 -8.62 -7.69 -6.21
N GLN A 62 -8.26 -6.71 -7.03
CA GLN A 62 -6.95 -6.67 -7.68
C GLN A 62 -5.81 -6.59 -6.67
N LYS A 63 -5.96 -5.77 -5.62
CA LYS A 63 -4.95 -5.69 -4.56
C LYS A 63 -4.84 -7.00 -3.79
N ALA A 64 -5.96 -7.61 -3.43
CA ALA A 64 -5.98 -8.89 -2.73
C ALA A 64 -5.27 -9.98 -3.55
N TYR A 65 -5.56 -10.06 -4.84
CA TYR A 65 -4.91 -10.97 -5.78
C TYR A 65 -3.41 -10.72 -5.88
N ASP A 66 -3.01 -9.50 -6.14
CA ASP A 66 -1.59 -9.13 -6.25
C ASP A 66 -0.82 -9.38 -4.95
N CYS A 67 -1.43 -9.12 -3.78
CA CYS A 67 -0.80 -9.40 -2.50
C CYS A 67 -0.68 -10.90 -2.22
N HIS A 68 -1.65 -11.70 -2.67
CA HIS A 68 -1.58 -13.18 -2.56
C HIS A 68 -0.42 -13.74 -3.40
N LEU A 69 -0.20 -13.20 -4.60
CA LEU A 69 0.88 -13.61 -5.49
C LEU A 69 2.21 -12.91 -5.21
N CYS A 70 2.25 -12.02 -4.22
CA CYS A 70 3.43 -11.22 -3.93
C CYS A 70 4.57 -12.11 -3.42
N THR A 71 5.62 -12.24 -4.23
CA THR A 71 6.85 -12.97 -3.89
C THR A 71 7.95 -12.05 -3.34
N PHE A 72 7.64 -10.78 -3.07
CA PHE A 72 8.63 -9.85 -2.55
C PHE A 72 9.08 -10.25 -1.16
N THR A 73 10.38 -10.38 -1.02
CA THR A 73 11.04 -10.54 0.27
C THR A 73 11.13 -9.18 0.99
N VAL A 74 11.48 -9.21 2.28
CA VAL A 74 11.72 -7.98 3.04
C VAL A 74 12.78 -7.09 2.36
N GLU A 75 13.74 -7.68 1.67
CA GLU A 75 14.88 -6.98 1.04
C GLU A 75 14.49 -6.19 -0.21
N ASN A 76 13.49 -6.64 -0.96
CA ASN A 76 13.09 -6.02 -2.24
C ASN A 76 11.65 -5.51 -2.27
N CYS A 77 10.96 -5.45 -1.13
CA CYS A 77 9.60 -4.92 -1.01
C CYS A 77 9.55 -3.38 -0.95
N ASP A 78 10.21 -2.68 -1.86
CA ASP A 78 10.15 -1.22 -2.02
C ASP A 78 9.36 -0.76 -3.23
N MET A 79 9.06 -1.69 -4.11
CA MET A 79 8.42 -1.46 -5.40
C MET A 79 6.91 -1.71 -5.39
N CYS A 80 6.29 -1.79 -4.20
CA CYS A 80 4.86 -2.03 -4.10
C CYS A 80 4.06 -0.90 -4.76
N LYS A 81 3.38 -1.21 -5.86
CA LYS A 81 2.57 -0.25 -6.62
C LYS A 81 1.43 0.39 -5.81
N TYR A 82 1.04 -0.23 -4.71
CA TYR A 82 -0.06 0.26 -3.86
C TYR A 82 0.38 1.28 -2.81
N THR A 83 1.68 1.46 -2.56
CA THR A 83 2.15 2.42 -1.55
C THR A 83 1.97 3.88 -1.93
N ASN A 84 1.80 4.14 -3.24
CA ASN A 84 1.65 5.48 -3.79
C ASN A 84 0.23 5.77 -4.30
N ILE A 85 -0.70 4.80 -4.17
CA ILE A 85 -2.08 5.01 -4.58
C ILE A 85 -2.78 5.83 -3.51
N VAL A 86 -3.15 7.04 -3.88
CA VAL A 86 -3.94 7.92 -3.02
C VAL A 86 -5.40 7.47 -3.12
N ALA A 87 -5.94 6.87 -2.07
CA ALA A 87 -7.34 6.44 -1.98
C ALA A 87 -8.34 7.61 -2.14
N ARG A 88 -7.87 8.84 -2.06
CA ARG A 88 -8.67 10.08 -2.11
C ARG A 88 -9.49 10.29 -3.39
N SER A 89 -9.26 9.51 -4.42
CA SER A 89 -10.01 9.63 -5.68
C SER A 89 -11.30 8.80 -5.73
N ASN A 90 -11.58 8.00 -4.71
CA ASN A 90 -12.78 7.16 -4.68
C ASN A 90 -13.39 7.17 -3.27
N LYS A 91 -14.63 7.64 -3.16
CA LYS A 91 -15.34 7.81 -1.87
C LYS A 91 -15.67 6.50 -1.14
N TYR A 92 -15.65 5.37 -1.84
CA TYR A 92 -15.91 4.04 -1.27
C TYR A 92 -14.64 3.36 -0.78
N LEU A 93 -13.45 3.87 -1.09
CA LEU A 93 -12.19 3.34 -0.59
C LEU A 93 -11.78 4.09 0.67
N ARG A 94 -11.64 3.36 1.77
CA ARG A 94 -11.14 3.92 3.03
C ARG A 94 -9.65 4.22 2.92
N ASP A 95 -9.20 5.25 3.63
CA ASP A 95 -7.79 5.70 3.62
C ASP A 95 -6.81 4.59 4.03
N ASP A 96 -7.23 3.67 4.92
CA ASP A 96 -6.42 2.55 5.39
C ASP A 96 -6.34 1.39 4.39
N TYR A 97 -7.20 1.39 3.37
CA TYR A 97 -7.25 0.29 2.41
C TYR A 97 -5.94 0.09 1.65
N PHE A 98 -5.27 1.17 1.29
CA PHE A 98 -3.95 1.16 0.66
C PHE A 98 -2.80 1.32 1.66
N ALA A 99 -3.07 1.08 2.94
CA ALA A 99 -2.01 1.06 3.93
C ALA A 99 -0.92 0.06 3.53
N PRO A 100 0.35 0.43 3.70
CA PRO A 100 1.45 -0.46 3.40
C PRO A 100 1.38 -1.75 4.23
N CYS A 101 1.63 -2.90 3.60
CA CYS A 101 1.68 -4.18 4.29
C CYS A 101 2.82 -4.22 5.33
N SER A 102 2.78 -5.19 6.24
CA SER A 102 3.81 -5.35 7.28
C SER A 102 5.23 -5.52 6.70
N MET A 103 5.38 -6.27 5.62
CA MET A 103 6.68 -6.45 4.95
C MET A 103 7.27 -5.14 4.43
N TYR A 104 6.45 -4.30 3.78
CA TYR A 104 6.89 -2.99 3.34
C TYR A 104 7.31 -2.09 4.51
N LYS A 105 6.52 -2.07 5.59
CA LYS A 105 6.83 -1.31 6.80
C LYS A 105 8.16 -1.74 7.41
N THR A 106 8.40 -3.06 7.49
CA THR A 106 9.66 -3.63 8.02
C THR A 106 10.84 -3.24 7.13
N ASN A 107 10.71 -3.40 5.81
CA ASN A 107 11.76 -3.04 4.87
C ASN A 107 12.11 -1.54 4.94
N ARG A 108 11.11 -0.68 5.02
CA ARG A 108 11.32 0.76 5.18
C ARG A 108 12.10 1.07 6.46
N LYS A 109 11.75 0.43 7.59
CA LYS A 109 12.48 0.59 8.87
C LYS A 109 13.94 0.14 8.72
N LEU A 110 14.18 -1.03 8.11
CA LEU A 110 15.54 -1.56 7.91
C LEU A 110 16.40 -0.63 7.03
N ARG A 111 15.83 -0.08 5.98
CA ARG A 111 16.52 0.89 5.11
C ARG A 111 16.86 2.17 5.85
N GLU A 112 15.94 2.69 6.64
CA GLU A 112 16.19 3.88 7.44
C GLU A 112 17.30 3.64 8.46
N VAL A 113 17.29 2.51 9.16
CA VAL A 113 18.38 2.10 10.07
C VAL A 113 19.70 2.01 9.31
N SER A 114 19.71 1.35 8.16
CA SER A 114 20.93 1.23 7.33
C SER A 114 21.45 2.59 6.87
N ARG A 115 20.56 3.50 6.47
CA ARG A 115 20.91 4.86 6.09
C ARG A 115 21.54 5.62 7.25
N LEU A 116 20.93 5.56 8.45
CA LEU A 116 21.44 6.19 9.65
C LEU A 116 22.79 5.63 10.08
N MET A 117 22.97 4.32 10.02
CA MET A 117 24.25 3.68 10.30
C MET A 117 25.34 4.12 9.33
N ASN A 118 25.05 4.22 8.04
CA ASN A 118 25.98 4.71 7.05
C ASN A 118 26.34 6.19 7.26
N ALA A 119 25.32 7.02 7.56
CA ALA A 119 25.52 8.44 7.82
C ALA A 119 26.30 8.73 9.11
N SER A 120 26.21 7.85 10.11
CA SER A 120 26.93 7.96 11.39
C SER A 120 28.43 7.60 11.28
N GLY A 121 28.92 7.18 10.13
CA GLY A 121 30.29 6.70 9.95
C GLY A 121 30.57 5.33 10.59
N LEU A 122 29.54 4.67 11.11
CA LEU A 122 29.63 3.34 11.73
C LEU A 122 29.80 2.22 10.69
N GLY A 123 30.35 2.43 9.57
CA GLY A 123 30.59 1.54 8.45
C GLY A 123 30.40 0.03 8.66
N ASP A 124 30.66 -0.77 7.65
CA ASP A 124 30.42 -2.24 7.64
C ASP A 124 31.11 -3.00 8.80
N ARG A 125 32.15 -2.41 9.35
CA ARG A 125 32.87 -2.94 10.51
C ARG A 125 31.99 -3.15 11.74
N PHE A 126 30.91 -2.35 11.90
CA PHE A 126 29.99 -2.43 13.04
C PHE A 126 28.73 -3.24 12.73
N LYS A 127 28.38 -3.44 11.45
CA LYS A 127 27.23 -4.25 11.04
C LYS A 127 27.30 -5.70 11.51
N GLN A 128 28.47 -6.22 11.70
CA GLN A 128 28.71 -7.61 12.12
C GLN A 128 28.86 -7.76 13.65
N ARG A 129 28.88 -6.66 14.40
CA ARG A 129 29.02 -6.72 15.85
C ARG A 129 27.67 -7.03 16.48
N ARG A 130 27.64 -8.09 17.26
CA ARG A 130 26.48 -8.57 18.00
C ARG A 130 26.83 -8.68 19.48
N PHE A 131 25.83 -8.61 20.35
CA PHE A 131 26.05 -8.76 21.79
C PHE A 131 26.69 -10.09 22.15
N GLU A 132 26.36 -11.17 21.40
CA GLU A 132 26.94 -12.51 21.61
C GLU A 132 28.44 -12.56 21.34
N THR A 133 28.91 -11.76 20.38
CA THR A 133 30.34 -11.70 20.01
C THR A 133 31.12 -10.61 20.74
N PHE A 134 30.42 -9.80 21.57
CA PHE A 134 31.05 -8.72 22.31
C PHE A 134 31.82 -9.31 23.52
N LYS A 135 33.11 -9.20 23.49
CA LYS A 135 33.97 -9.60 24.61
C LYS A 135 33.85 -8.56 25.72
N THR A 136 33.36 -8.97 26.86
CA THR A 136 33.22 -8.11 28.04
C THR A 136 34.46 -8.23 28.95
N ASP A 137 34.86 -7.14 29.52
CA ASP A 137 35.76 -7.01 30.66
C ASP A 137 35.00 -6.46 31.86
N LYS A 138 35.71 -6.26 32.97
CA LYS A 138 35.07 -5.75 34.20
C LYS A 138 34.40 -4.39 34.04
N ASN A 139 34.85 -3.57 33.09
CA ASN A 139 34.36 -2.20 32.89
C ASN A 139 33.20 -2.15 31.89
N THR A 140 33.09 -3.13 31.00
CA THR A 140 32.11 -3.13 29.91
C THR A 140 30.93 -4.09 30.12
N ALA A 141 31.01 -4.98 31.15
CA ALA A 141 29.95 -5.94 31.44
C ALA A 141 28.61 -5.28 31.77
N GLU A 142 28.63 -4.24 32.62
CA GLU A 142 27.43 -3.48 33.02
C GLU A 142 26.83 -2.73 31.84
N ALA A 143 27.64 -2.08 31.02
CA ALA A 143 27.20 -1.40 29.81
C ALA A 143 26.55 -2.36 28.79
N LYS A 144 27.09 -3.57 28.63
CA LYS A 144 26.50 -4.61 27.79
C LYS A 144 25.11 -4.98 28.29
N LEU A 145 24.95 -5.27 29.58
CA LEU A 145 23.67 -5.65 30.18
C LEU A 145 22.63 -4.54 30.05
N ALA A 146 23.03 -3.27 30.24
CA ALA A 146 22.14 -2.13 30.05
C ALA A 146 21.67 -2.00 28.59
N ALA A 147 22.57 -2.20 27.61
CA ALA A 147 22.23 -2.14 26.20
C ALA A 147 21.32 -3.30 25.77
N GLU A 148 21.54 -4.50 26.28
CA GLU A 148 20.67 -5.67 26.02
C GLU A 148 19.26 -5.45 26.57
N ARG A 149 19.14 -4.92 27.80
CA ARG A 149 17.83 -4.56 28.37
C ARG A 149 17.09 -3.53 27.52
N PHE A 150 17.76 -2.48 27.14
CA PHE A 150 17.18 -1.43 26.28
C PHE A 150 16.69 -2.01 24.95
N CYS A 151 17.47 -2.88 24.29
CA CYS A 151 17.04 -3.52 23.04
C CYS A 151 15.80 -4.42 23.24
N ASN A 152 15.75 -5.16 24.33
CA ASN A 152 14.60 -6.01 24.65
C ASN A 152 13.34 -5.20 24.95
N GLU A 153 13.47 -4.07 25.64
CA GLU A 153 12.36 -3.14 25.91
C GLU A 153 11.81 -2.54 24.60
N LEU A 154 12.69 -2.16 23.66
CA LEU A 154 12.27 -1.68 22.33
C LEU A 154 11.56 -2.73 21.49
N GLN A 155 11.89 -4.01 21.65
CA GLN A 155 11.21 -5.10 20.95
C GLN A 155 9.84 -5.42 21.55
N SER A 156 9.67 -5.17 22.84
CA SER A 156 8.43 -5.45 23.57
C SER A 156 7.39 -4.34 23.43
N ASN A 157 7.80 -3.13 23.02
CA ASN A 157 6.94 -1.98 22.74
C ASN A 157 7.11 -1.52 21.28
N PRO A 158 6.44 -2.18 20.29
CA PRO A 158 6.52 -1.83 18.89
C PRO A 158 5.79 -0.51 18.55
#